data_f32349c37da0826f14f9d86ca63035ce
#
_entry.id   f32349c37da0826f14f9d86ca63035ce
#
_cell.length_a   1.000
_cell.length_b   1.000
_cell.length_c   1.000
_cell.angle_alpha   90.00
_cell.angle_beta   90.00
_cell.angle_gamma   90.00
#
_symmetry.space_group_name_H-M   'P 1'
#
loop_
_entity.id
_entity.type
_entity.pdbx_description
1 polymer ?
#
loop_
_entity_poly.entity_id
_entity_poly.type
_entity_poly.pdbx_seq_one_letter_code
_entity_poly.pdbx_strand_id
1 'polypeptide(L)'
;VGLANPPFAGRVDKDRVGEEVKVGTSTATELLFLKYMMDNLRPGGRCGVIVPEGVLFGSTGAHKELRRQLVENNRVEAVLSLPGGVFQPYSGVKTSVLFFRKGGSTENVLFLHADNDGYKLDANHDTAIEADDLPGVVAAYQQRETILATWQARDAAAEWKGKWWFADAATLRANDFNLSAGRYRPMSQ
;
A
#
# COMPACT_ATOMS: atom_id res chain seq x y z
N VAL A 1 -11.50 -0.03 13.21
CA VAL A 1 -10.19 -0.32 12.61
C VAL A 1 -10.23 -1.71 12.00
N GLY A 2 -9.83 -1.83 10.74
CA GLY A 2 -9.66 -3.10 10.04
C GLY A 2 -8.18 -3.40 9.82
N LEU A 3 -7.76 -4.60 10.18
CA LEU A 3 -6.44 -5.14 9.81
C LEU A 3 -6.67 -6.45 9.06
N ALA A 4 -6.09 -6.60 7.88
CA ALA A 4 -6.33 -7.76 7.05
C ALA A 4 -5.06 -8.24 6.33
N ASN A 5 -4.93 -9.56 6.30
CA ASN A 5 -3.96 -10.27 5.48
C ASN A 5 -4.74 -11.27 4.61
N PRO A 6 -5.35 -10.80 3.50
CA PRO A 6 -6.17 -11.66 2.66
C PRO A 6 -5.33 -12.67 1.89
N PRO A 7 -5.94 -13.77 1.40
CA PRO A 7 -5.23 -14.71 0.56
C PRO A 7 -4.73 -14.05 -0.73
N PHE A 8 -3.52 -14.45 -1.17
CA PHE A 8 -2.93 -13.97 -2.40
C PHE A 8 -3.27 -14.90 -3.57
N ALA A 9 -3.52 -14.32 -4.75
CA ALA A 9 -3.73 -15.04 -6.00
C ALA A 9 -4.86 -16.07 -5.95
N GLY A 10 -6.07 -15.62 -5.76
CA GLY A 10 -7.28 -16.43 -5.87
C GLY A 10 -8.22 -15.90 -6.93
N ARG A 11 -9.18 -16.73 -7.32
CA ARG A 11 -10.34 -16.34 -8.13
C ARG A 11 -11.59 -16.95 -7.55
N VAL A 12 -12.67 -16.21 -7.64
CA VAL A 12 -14.00 -16.72 -7.28
C VAL A 12 -14.86 -16.90 -8.53
N ASP A 13 -15.86 -17.78 -8.41
CA ASP A 13 -16.86 -17.93 -9.45
C ASP A 13 -17.62 -16.60 -9.63
N LYS A 14 -17.71 -16.14 -10.87
CA LYS A 14 -18.33 -14.85 -11.20
C LYS A 14 -19.75 -14.74 -10.69
N ASP A 15 -20.51 -15.84 -10.74
CA ASP A 15 -21.90 -15.88 -10.31
C ASP A 15 -22.07 -15.87 -8.78
N ARG A 16 -20.96 -16.05 -8.05
CA ARG A 16 -20.93 -16.04 -6.58
C ARG A 16 -20.43 -14.72 -6.00
N VAL A 17 -20.12 -13.75 -6.84
CA VAL A 17 -19.69 -12.41 -6.41
C VAL A 17 -20.92 -11.55 -6.16
N GLY A 18 -21.12 -11.13 -4.91
CA GLY A 18 -22.19 -10.19 -4.57
C GLY A 18 -22.02 -8.84 -5.27
N GLU A 19 -23.12 -8.19 -5.64
CA GLU A 19 -23.11 -6.91 -6.36
C GLU A 19 -22.30 -5.84 -5.62
N GLU A 20 -22.38 -5.85 -4.29
CA GLU A 20 -21.75 -4.88 -3.39
C GLU A 20 -20.22 -4.92 -3.41
N VAL A 21 -19.63 -6.05 -3.82
CA VAL A 21 -18.16 -6.22 -3.87
C VAL A 21 -17.62 -6.30 -5.30
N LYS A 22 -18.47 -6.13 -6.31
CA LYS A 22 -18.03 -6.19 -7.69
C LYS A 22 -17.08 -5.04 -8.03
N VAL A 23 -16.01 -5.38 -8.75
CA VAL A 23 -15.07 -4.43 -9.36
C VAL A 23 -15.07 -4.70 -10.86
N GLY A 24 -15.97 -4.06 -11.58
CA GLY A 24 -16.21 -4.37 -12.99
C GLY A 24 -16.53 -5.85 -13.20
N THR A 25 -15.77 -6.52 -14.04
CA THR A 25 -15.91 -7.97 -14.32
C THR A 25 -14.83 -8.81 -13.62
N SER A 26 -14.05 -8.22 -12.71
CA SER A 26 -12.94 -8.93 -12.05
C SER A 26 -13.44 -10.02 -11.12
N THR A 27 -12.78 -11.17 -11.17
CA THR A 27 -12.93 -12.27 -10.20
C THR A 27 -11.66 -12.47 -9.35
N ALA A 28 -10.70 -11.58 -9.47
CA ALA A 28 -9.47 -11.62 -8.68
C ALA A 28 -9.78 -11.37 -7.20
N THR A 29 -9.45 -12.33 -6.35
CA THR A 29 -9.81 -12.31 -4.92
C THR A 29 -9.25 -11.08 -4.20
N GLU A 30 -8.02 -10.68 -4.51
CA GLU A 30 -7.37 -9.52 -3.89
C GLU A 30 -8.10 -8.20 -4.17
N LEU A 31 -8.62 -8.01 -5.40
CA LEU A 31 -9.41 -6.82 -5.75
C LEU A 31 -10.78 -6.82 -5.06
N LEU A 32 -11.46 -7.96 -5.06
CA LEU A 32 -12.77 -8.13 -4.43
C LEU A 32 -12.66 -7.92 -2.92
N PHE A 33 -11.60 -8.45 -2.30
CA PHE A 33 -11.37 -8.28 -0.87
C PHE A 33 -11.12 -6.83 -0.50
N LEU A 34 -10.28 -6.12 -1.25
CA LEU A 34 -10.02 -4.71 -1.03
C LEU A 34 -11.29 -3.87 -1.18
N LYS A 35 -12.09 -4.14 -2.20
CA LYS A 35 -13.41 -3.50 -2.40
C LYS A 35 -14.34 -3.75 -1.21
N TYR A 36 -14.39 -4.98 -0.72
CA TYR A 36 -15.14 -5.33 0.47
C TYR A 36 -14.71 -4.51 1.69
N MET A 37 -13.41 -4.38 1.92
CA MET A 37 -12.87 -3.58 3.02
C MET A 37 -13.24 -2.10 2.88
N MET A 38 -13.13 -1.55 1.67
CA MET A 38 -13.51 -0.16 1.39
C MET A 38 -14.98 0.10 1.69
N ASP A 39 -15.86 -0.82 1.33
CA ASP A 39 -17.32 -0.64 1.45
C ASP A 39 -17.82 -0.86 2.87
N ASN A 40 -17.19 -1.75 3.64
CA ASN A 40 -17.69 -2.17 4.95
C ASN A 40 -17.07 -1.39 6.14
N LEU A 41 -16.12 -0.54 5.91
CA LEU A 41 -15.64 0.36 6.94
C LEU A 41 -16.68 1.43 7.25
N ARG A 42 -16.80 1.81 8.53
CA ARG A 42 -17.58 2.99 8.92
C ARG A 42 -16.89 4.26 8.41
N PRO A 43 -17.65 5.32 8.10
CA PRO A 43 -17.03 6.62 7.78
C PRO A 43 -15.99 7.03 8.81
N GLY A 44 -14.80 7.44 8.35
CA GLY A 44 -13.65 7.74 9.20
C GLY A 44 -12.91 6.51 9.75
N GLY A 45 -13.40 5.29 9.50
CA GLY A 45 -12.72 4.06 9.89
C GLY A 45 -11.40 3.87 9.14
N ARG A 46 -10.41 3.29 9.83
CA ARG A 46 -9.07 3.05 9.28
C ARG A 46 -8.89 1.60 8.91
N CYS A 47 -8.14 1.36 7.85
CA CYS A 47 -7.76 0.02 7.40
C CYS A 47 -6.26 -0.07 7.16
N GLY A 48 -5.66 -1.16 7.61
CA GLY A 48 -4.34 -1.62 7.17
C GLY A 48 -4.50 -2.99 6.52
N VAL A 49 -4.15 -3.11 5.26
CA VAL A 49 -4.34 -4.34 4.49
C VAL A 49 -3.08 -4.67 3.71
N ILE A 50 -2.66 -5.93 3.80
CA ILE A 50 -1.57 -6.46 2.99
C ILE A 50 -2.12 -6.79 1.60
N VAL A 51 -1.47 -6.27 0.58
CA VAL A 51 -1.83 -6.48 -0.82
C VAL A 51 -0.62 -6.94 -1.64
N PRO A 52 -0.81 -7.83 -2.61
CA PRO A 52 0.23 -8.10 -3.61
C PRO A 52 0.55 -6.82 -4.39
N GLU A 53 1.80 -6.64 -4.76
CA GLU A 53 2.25 -5.47 -5.56
C GLU A 53 1.42 -5.28 -6.83
N GLY A 54 0.98 -6.36 -7.47
CA GLY A 54 0.15 -6.31 -8.67
C GLY A 54 -1.15 -5.53 -8.51
N VAL A 55 -1.72 -5.44 -7.31
CA VAL A 55 -2.90 -4.60 -7.04
C VAL A 55 -2.56 -3.12 -7.21
N LEU A 56 -1.34 -2.72 -6.84
CA LEU A 56 -0.91 -1.33 -6.80
C LEU A 56 -0.51 -0.78 -8.18
N PHE A 57 -0.08 -1.64 -9.11
CA PHE A 57 0.36 -1.22 -10.44
C PHE A 57 -0.36 -1.91 -11.61
N GLY A 58 -1.27 -2.85 -11.35
CA GLY A 58 -2.00 -3.57 -12.38
C GLY A 58 -2.66 -2.64 -13.40
N SER A 59 -2.67 -3.04 -14.67
CA SER A 59 -3.11 -2.21 -15.79
C SER A 59 -4.52 -2.49 -16.28
N THR A 60 -5.21 -3.50 -15.75
CA THR A 60 -6.60 -3.79 -16.15
C THR A 60 -7.54 -2.67 -15.71
N GLY A 61 -8.70 -2.57 -16.37
CA GLY A 61 -9.73 -1.59 -16.01
C GLY A 61 -10.18 -1.71 -14.56
N ALA A 62 -10.31 -2.95 -14.05
CA ALA A 62 -10.68 -3.20 -12.66
C ALA A 62 -9.64 -2.70 -11.66
N HIS A 63 -8.34 -2.91 -11.93
CA HIS A 63 -7.26 -2.39 -11.10
C HIS A 63 -7.28 -0.87 -11.05
N LYS A 64 -7.36 -0.22 -12.20
CA LYS A 64 -7.36 1.25 -12.32
C LYS A 64 -8.58 1.86 -11.63
N GLU A 65 -9.76 1.30 -11.84
CA GLU A 65 -11.01 1.80 -11.25
C GLU A 65 -11.01 1.66 -9.72
N LEU A 66 -10.55 0.53 -9.19
CA LEU A 66 -10.46 0.34 -7.75
C LEU A 66 -9.51 1.35 -7.11
N ARG A 67 -8.33 1.54 -7.71
CA ARG A 67 -7.36 2.54 -7.22
C ARG A 67 -7.88 3.97 -7.32
N ARG A 68 -8.61 4.28 -8.40
CA ARG A 68 -9.27 5.58 -8.56
C ARG A 68 -10.26 5.82 -7.41
N GLN A 69 -11.15 4.88 -7.14
CA GLN A 69 -12.10 4.97 -6.03
C GLN A 69 -11.40 5.11 -4.69
N LEU A 70 -10.33 4.34 -4.47
CA LEU A 70 -9.55 4.39 -3.25
C LEU A 70 -8.95 5.79 -3.00
N VAL A 71 -8.34 6.38 -4.02
CA VAL A 71 -7.67 7.69 -3.93
C VAL A 71 -8.65 8.84 -3.92
N GLU A 72 -9.67 8.82 -4.78
CA GLU A 72 -10.61 9.94 -4.92
C GLU A 72 -11.72 9.98 -3.86
N ASN A 73 -12.17 8.81 -3.39
CA ASN A 73 -13.29 8.68 -2.47
C ASN A 73 -12.89 8.27 -1.06
N ASN A 74 -11.61 8.05 -0.82
CA ASN A 74 -11.06 7.71 0.48
C ASN A 74 -9.73 8.44 0.69
N ARG A 75 -9.23 8.41 1.92
CA ARG A 75 -7.96 9.00 2.27
C ARG A 75 -6.90 7.92 2.40
N VAL A 76 -6.11 7.72 1.35
CA VAL A 76 -4.91 6.89 1.42
C VAL A 76 -3.85 7.64 2.21
N GLU A 77 -3.46 7.09 3.34
CA GLU A 77 -2.47 7.73 4.22
C GLU A 77 -1.05 7.31 3.87
N ALA A 78 -0.82 6.01 3.69
CA ALA A 78 0.50 5.48 3.38
C ALA A 78 0.45 4.16 2.62
N VAL A 79 1.52 3.85 1.92
CA VAL A 79 1.81 2.55 1.32
C VAL A 79 3.22 2.14 1.74
N LEU A 80 3.33 1.01 2.43
CA LEU A 80 4.60 0.43 2.84
C LEU A 80 4.99 -0.70 1.88
N SER A 81 6.07 -0.52 1.14
CA SER A 81 6.68 -1.59 0.35
C SER A 81 7.49 -2.51 1.26
N LEU A 82 7.10 -3.78 1.34
CA LEU A 82 7.81 -4.81 2.08
C LEU A 82 8.86 -5.49 1.19
N PRO A 83 9.96 -5.99 1.77
CA PRO A 83 10.93 -6.77 1.01
C PRO A 83 10.32 -8.09 0.52
N GLY A 84 10.86 -8.63 -0.57
CA GLY A 84 10.51 -9.98 -1.01
C GLY A 84 10.89 -11.00 0.06
N GLY A 85 10.07 -12.03 0.24
CA GLY A 85 10.35 -13.13 1.17
C GLY A 85 9.83 -12.98 2.60
N VAL A 86 9.18 -11.85 2.95
CA VAL A 86 8.62 -11.66 4.32
C VAL A 86 7.54 -12.69 4.68
N PHE A 87 6.93 -13.34 3.71
CA PHE A 87 5.91 -14.38 3.92
C PHE A 87 6.39 -15.80 3.63
N GLN A 88 7.70 -15.98 3.47
CA GLN A 88 8.26 -17.33 3.39
C GLN A 88 8.05 -18.07 4.73
N PRO A 89 7.84 -19.40 4.69
CA PRO A 89 7.81 -20.28 3.51
C PRO A 89 6.45 -20.31 2.77
N TYR A 90 5.46 -19.54 3.21
CA TYR A 90 4.08 -19.62 2.70
C TYR A 90 3.90 -18.95 1.34
N SER A 91 4.62 -17.87 1.07
CA SER A 91 4.54 -17.14 -0.19
C SER A 91 5.81 -16.35 -0.47
N GLY A 92 6.29 -16.42 -1.72
CA GLY A 92 7.39 -15.58 -2.22
C GLY A 92 6.90 -14.29 -2.91
N VAL A 93 5.60 -14.03 -2.93
CA VAL A 93 5.01 -12.85 -3.58
C VAL A 93 5.44 -11.58 -2.85
N LYS A 94 5.93 -10.60 -3.62
CA LYS A 94 6.21 -9.26 -3.09
C LYS A 94 4.92 -8.55 -2.74
N THR A 95 4.86 -7.97 -1.56
CA THR A 95 3.67 -7.35 -1.00
C THR A 95 3.94 -5.94 -0.50
N SER A 96 2.87 -5.20 -0.32
CA SER A 96 2.86 -3.91 0.37
C SER A 96 1.75 -3.88 1.42
N VAL A 97 1.87 -2.98 2.38
CA VAL A 97 0.77 -2.67 3.30
C VAL A 97 0.15 -1.35 2.87
N LEU A 98 -1.14 -1.36 2.65
CA LEU A 98 -1.93 -0.20 2.30
C LEU A 98 -2.67 0.31 3.54
N PHE A 99 -2.47 1.58 3.88
CA PHE A 99 -3.14 2.25 5.00
C PHE A 99 -4.08 3.33 4.46
N PHE A 100 -5.35 3.21 4.73
CA PHE A 100 -6.33 4.19 4.31
C PHE A 100 -7.43 4.43 5.34
N ARG A 101 -8.10 5.56 5.21
CA ARG A 101 -9.27 5.94 5.99
C ARG A 101 -10.49 6.06 5.07
N LYS A 102 -11.61 5.51 5.52
CA LYS A 102 -12.88 5.56 4.78
C LYS A 102 -13.40 7.00 4.67
N GLY A 103 -13.71 7.40 3.44
CA GLY A 103 -14.30 8.69 3.11
C GLY A 103 -13.26 9.80 2.87
N GLY A 104 -13.75 10.98 2.50
CA GLY A 104 -12.90 12.11 2.13
C GLY A 104 -12.24 11.92 0.76
N SER A 105 -11.06 12.47 0.62
CA SER A 105 -10.21 12.34 -0.56
C SER A 105 -8.74 12.34 -0.16
N THR A 106 -7.89 11.86 -1.05
CA THR A 106 -6.45 11.80 -0.83
C THR A 106 -5.78 13.05 -1.38
N GLU A 107 -4.97 13.72 -0.59
CA GLU A 107 -4.15 14.86 -1.02
C GLU A 107 -2.71 14.44 -1.28
N ASN A 108 -2.09 13.77 -0.32
CA ASN A 108 -0.73 13.27 -0.39
C ASN A 108 -0.65 11.86 0.18
N VAL A 109 0.09 10.99 -0.47
CA VAL A 109 0.36 9.64 0.02
C VAL A 109 1.81 9.54 0.48
N LEU A 110 2.01 9.06 1.69
CA LEU A 110 3.32 8.69 2.20
C LEU A 110 3.70 7.29 1.66
N PHE A 111 4.79 7.21 0.93
CA PHE A 111 5.41 5.95 0.55
C PHE A 111 6.55 5.61 1.48
N LEU A 112 6.53 4.40 2.01
CA LEU A 112 7.53 3.85 2.91
C LEU A 112 8.17 2.62 2.27
N HIS A 113 9.46 2.44 2.51
CA HIS A 113 10.21 1.32 1.95
C HIS A 113 10.99 0.61 3.03
N ALA A 114 10.79 -0.70 3.16
CA ALA A 114 11.57 -1.56 4.02
C ALA A 114 12.37 -2.55 3.18
N ASP A 115 13.67 -2.60 3.40
CA ASP A 115 14.56 -3.62 2.81
C ASP A 115 14.72 -4.82 3.74
N ASN A 116 14.58 -4.60 5.05
CA ASN A 116 14.77 -5.62 6.08
C ASN A 116 13.69 -5.53 7.14
N ASP A 117 13.29 -6.67 7.66
CA ASP A 117 12.25 -6.82 8.68
C ASP A 117 12.72 -7.48 9.98
N GLY A 118 14.04 -7.52 10.20
CA GLY A 118 14.63 -8.15 11.37
C GLY A 118 14.90 -9.64 11.23
N TYR A 119 14.58 -10.21 10.08
CA TYR A 119 14.83 -11.62 9.78
C TYR A 119 15.57 -11.79 8.46
N LYS A 120 16.31 -12.88 8.35
CA LYS A 120 16.95 -13.26 7.09
C LYS A 120 15.88 -13.62 6.06
N LEU A 121 15.92 -12.94 4.92
CA LEU A 121 14.95 -13.09 3.84
C LEU A 121 15.29 -14.29 2.94
N ASP A 122 15.32 -15.46 3.53
CA ASP A 122 15.53 -16.74 2.83
C ASP A 122 14.25 -17.61 2.82
N ALA A 123 14.35 -18.81 2.34
CA ALA A 123 13.19 -19.70 2.19
C ALA A 123 12.48 -20.03 3.52
N ASN A 124 13.17 -19.95 4.65
CA ASN A 124 12.61 -20.29 5.96
C ASN A 124 12.08 -19.06 6.71
N HIS A 125 12.73 -17.89 6.55
CA HIS A 125 12.40 -16.63 7.21
C HIS A 125 12.26 -16.77 8.74
N ASP A 126 13.21 -17.46 9.37
CA ASP A 126 13.17 -17.82 10.80
C ASP A 126 14.40 -17.35 11.59
N THR A 127 15.44 -16.88 10.90
CA THR A 127 16.70 -16.45 11.51
C THR A 127 16.70 -14.95 11.74
N ALA A 128 16.72 -14.50 13.00
CA ALA A 128 16.79 -13.09 13.34
C ALA A 128 18.12 -12.45 12.93
N ILE A 129 18.06 -11.21 12.44
CA ILE A 129 19.20 -10.37 12.10
C ILE A 129 19.04 -8.97 12.70
N GLU A 130 20.13 -8.21 12.79
CA GLU A 130 20.08 -6.84 13.32
C GLU A 130 19.41 -5.84 12.37
N ALA A 131 19.47 -6.10 11.06
CA ALA A 131 18.90 -5.20 10.05
C ALA A 131 17.36 -5.26 10.10
N ASP A 132 16.75 -4.20 10.61
CA ASP A 132 15.30 -4.05 10.75
C ASP A 132 14.88 -2.60 10.48
N ASP A 133 14.14 -2.40 9.40
CA ASP A 133 13.63 -1.08 9.01
C ASP A 133 12.27 -0.75 9.65
N LEU A 134 11.57 -1.73 10.23
CA LEU A 134 10.20 -1.56 10.71
C LEU A 134 10.07 -0.51 11.81
N PRO A 135 10.96 -0.41 12.81
CA PRO A 135 10.87 0.68 13.80
C PRO A 135 10.93 2.07 13.17
N GLY A 136 11.80 2.26 12.18
CA GLY A 136 11.91 3.52 11.43
C GLY A 136 10.67 3.81 10.60
N VAL A 137 10.07 2.80 9.98
CA VAL A 137 8.80 2.90 9.24
C VAL A 137 7.67 3.35 10.18
N VAL A 138 7.55 2.75 11.35
CA VAL A 138 6.53 3.12 12.34
C VAL A 138 6.71 4.57 12.78
N ALA A 139 7.94 4.99 13.08
CA ALA A 139 8.25 6.37 13.47
C ALA A 139 7.88 7.37 12.36
N ALA A 140 8.23 7.07 11.11
CA ALA A 140 7.88 7.91 9.96
C ALA A 140 6.35 8.02 9.78
N TYR A 141 5.62 6.93 9.90
CA TYR A 141 4.16 6.93 9.80
C TYR A 141 3.52 7.77 10.93
N GLN A 142 3.99 7.63 12.16
CA GLN A 142 3.51 8.41 13.30
C GLN A 142 3.77 9.91 13.13
N GLN A 143 4.87 10.27 12.48
CA GLN A 143 5.26 11.66 12.23
C GLN A 143 4.90 12.15 10.81
N ARG A 144 3.97 11.49 10.12
CA ARG A 144 3.69 11.74 8.70
C ARG A 144 3.29 13.17 8.37
N GLU A 145 2.63 13.86 9.28
CA GLU A 145 2.29 15.26 9.08
C GLU A 145 3.53 16.18 9.12
N THR A 146 4.42 15.92 10.07
CA THR A 146 5.69 16.66 10.22
C THR A 146 6.60 16.41 9.02
N ILE A 147 6.79 15.15 8.61
CA ILE A 147 7.64 14.84 7.46
C ILE A 147 7.03 15.29 6.13
N LEU A 148 5.71 15.40 6.02
CA LEU A 148 5.07 16.02 4.86
C LEU A 148 5.45 17.49 4.72
N ALA A 149 5.41 18.26 5.82
CA ALA A 149 5.82 19.65 5.82
C ALA A 149 7.28 19.81 5.39
N THR A 150 8.16 18.96 5.89
CA THR A 150 9.58 18.89 5.50
C THR A 150 9.74 18.58 4.01
N TRP A 151 9.00 17.61 3.50
CA TRP A 151 8.98 17.25 2.07
C TRP A 151 8.52 18.41 1.19
N GLN A 152 7.44 19.07 1.56
CA GLN A 152 6.88 20.20 0.81
C GLN A 152 7.81 21.42 0.83
N ALA A 153 8.51 21.65 1.94
CA ALA A 153 9.52 22.72 2.05
C ALA A 153 10.78 22.43 1.22
N ARG A 154 10.95 21.21 0.71
CA ARG A 154 12.17 20.76 0.02
C ARG A 154 13.44 21.01 0.85
N ASP A 155 13.32 20.81 2.16
CA ASP A 155 14.43 21.00 3.08
C ASP A 155 15.49 19.93 2.86
N ALA A 156 16.60 20.33 2.26
CA ALA A 156 17.73 19.45 1.98
C ALA A 156 18.42 18.93 3.27
N ALA A 157 18.20 19.59 4.41
CA ALA A 157 18.71 19.17 5.70
C ALA A 157 17.89 18.05 6.34
N ALA A 158 16.68 17.80 5.84
CA ALA A 158 15.89 16.65 6.28
C ALA A 158 16.68 15.37 5.98
N GLU A 159 16.90 14.56 7.01
CA GLU A 159 17.56 13.25 6.88
C GLU A 159 16.68 12.26 6.11
N TRP A 160 16.47 12.55 4.84
CA TRP A 160 15.78 11.66 3.96
C TRP A 160 16.77 10.63 3.40
N LYS A 161 16.65 9.41 3.90
CA LYS A 161 17.56 8.31 3.53
C LYS A 161 17.00 7.41 2.42
N GLY A 162 16.09 7.90 1.60
CA GLY A 162 15.47 7.09 0.54
C GLY A 162 14.56 5.98 1.06
N LYS A 163 14.07 6.07 2.30
CA LYS A 163 13.17 5.13 2.92
C LYS A 163 11.72 5.61 2.95
N TRP A 164 11.49 6.90 2.71
CA TRP A 164 10.16 7.47 2.59
C TRP A 164 10.14 8.64 1.58
N TRP A 165 9.04 8.83 0.94
CA TRP A 165 8.75 9.94 0.02
C TRP A 165 7.24 10.13 -0.11
N PHE A 166 6.83 11.21 -0.76
CA PHE A 166 5.41 11.51 -0.98
C PHE A 166 5.09 11.63 -2.47
N ALA A 167 3.83 11.40 -2.80
CA ALA A 167 3.24 11.82 -4.06
C ALA A 167 1.89 12.49 -3.78
N ASP A 168 1.62 13.60 -4.46
CA ASP A 168 0.34 14.29 -4.37
C ASP A 168 -0.73 13.67 -5.28
N ALA A 169 -1.99 14.05 -5.07
CA ALA A 169 -3.12 13.52 -5.83
C ALA A 169 -2.99 13.77 -7.34
N ALA A 170 -2.45 14.92 -7.75
CA ALA A 170 -2.25 15.24 -9.17
C ALA A 170 -1.23 14.30 -9.81
N THR A 171 -0.14 14.00 -9.13
CA THR A 171 0.89 13.04 -9.58
C THR A 171 0.31 11.63 -9.66
N LEU A 172 -0.46 11.21 -8.67
CA LEU A 172 -1.13 9.90 -8.67
C LEU A 172 -2.08 9.78 -9.87
N ARG A 173 -2.91 10.78 -10.11
CA ARG A 173 -3.85 10.79 -11.23
C ARG A 173 -3.13 10.72 -12.58
N ALA A 174 -2.04 11.46 -12.75
CA ALA A 174 -1.23 11.44 -13.96
C ALA A 174 -0.55 10.08 -14.21
N ASN A 175 -0.48 9.21 -13.22
CA ASN A 175 0.09 7.87 -13.29
C ASN A 175 -0.96 6.76 -13.13
N ASP A 176 -2.19 6.96 -13.59
CA ASP A 176 -3.30 5.99 -13.50
C ASP A 176 -3.56 5.50 -12.07
N PHE A 177 -3.38 6.38 -11.08
CA PHE A 177 -3.49 6.05 -9.64
C PHE A 177 -2.60 4.90 -9.21
N ASN A 178 -1.46 4.72 -9.87
CA ASN A 178 -0.45 3.75 -9.45
C ASN A 178 -0.04 4.04 -8.00
N LEU A 179 -0.06 3.03 -7.13
CA LEU A 179 0.27 3.13 -5.71
C LEU A 179 1.52 2.30 -5.35
N SER A 180 2.28 1.88 -6.34
CA SER A 180 3.58 1.25 -6.10
C SER A 180 4.60 2.27 -5.62
N ALA A 181 5.21 2.03 -4.47
CA ALA A 181 6.17 2.95 -3.86
C ALA A 181 7.32 3.31 -4.80
N GLY A 182 7.88 2.32 -5.50
CA GLY A 182 9.00 2.52 -6.41
C GLY A 182 8.72 3.46 -7.58
N ARG A 183 7.44 3.64 -7.95
CA ARG A 183 7.04 4.53 -9.06
C ARG A 183 7.40 5.99 -8.79
N TYR A 184 7.35 6.41 -7.54
CA TYR A 184 7.53 7.81 -7.13
C TYR A 184 8.82 8.05 -6.36
N ARG A 185 9.64 7.02 -6.24
CA ARG A 185 10.92 7.13 -5.52
C ARG A 185 11.82 8.14 -6.23
N PRO A 186 12.31 9.17 -5.53
CA PRO A 186 13.27 10.10 -6.11
C PRO A 186 14.54 9.36 -6.52
N MET A 187 15.08 9.74 -7.66
CA MET A 187 16.39 9.23 -8.07
C MET A 187 17.44 9.84 -7.14
N SER A 188 18.30 9.01 -6.57
CA SER A 188 19.50 9.47 -5.87
C SER A 188 20.37 10.23 -6.89
N GLN A 189 20.65 11.49 -6.59
CA GLN A 189 21.65 12.25 -7.31
C GLN A 189 23.04 11.73 -6.98
#